data_e07a34b4d16054179450c9afcc79672b
#
_entry.id   e07a34b4d16054179450c9afcc79672b
#
_cell.length_a   1.000
_cell.length_b   1.000
_cell.length_c   1.000
_cell.angle_alpha   90.00
_cell.angle_beta   90.00
_cell.angle_gamma   90.00
#
_symmetry.space_group_name_H-M   'P 1'
#
loop_
_entity.id
_entity.type
_entity.pdbx_description
1 polymer ?
#
loop_
_entity_poly.entity_id
_entity_poly.type
_entity_poly.pdbx_seq_one_letter_code
_entity_poly.pdbx_strand_id
1 'polypeptide(L)'
;MENQKIKFDFVFLGQSILKYQVPLDIFHAINDIYEKNFNQLYKANKQLVGKIENEHSLFYHGEDQSKMKNHNLLPKNVKDYFMSMFNHYLAFNKIRDYKTHLNSIWVNEMKQHEYNPAHIHRGMLFTGLSSVMILKLPSTFGKEYSAEQVQQNGRLQIFGAANGQFAKIDFQPPMDLRDFYVFPYDMRHCVYPFNGTDETRRTLAANCDVEFDPIKNRGAI
;
A
#
# COMPACT_ATOMS: atom_id res chain seq x y z
N MET A 1 -37.76 -19.02 26.83
CA MET A 1 -37.79 -18.22 25.57
C MET A 1 -36.85 -18.89 24.58
N GLU A 2 -37.43 -19.56 23.57
CA GLU A 2 -36.65 -20.15 22.49
C GLU A 2 -35.88 -19.02 21.77
N ASN A 3 -34.57 -19.19 21.59
CA ASN A 3 -33.74 -18.32 20.79
C ASN A 3 -34.18 -18.38 19.34
N GLN A 4 -35.11 -17.54 18.95
CA GLN A 4 -35.43 -17.35 17.53
C GLN A 4 -34.19 -16.85 16.80
N LYS A 5 -33.64 -17.69 15.94
CA LYS A 5 -32.52 -17.35 15.08
C LYS A 5 -32.97 -16.25 14.11
N ILE A 6 -32.50 -15.01 14.31
CA ILE A 6 -32.80 -13.88 13.41
C ILE A 6 -32.09 -14.18 12.08
N LYS A 7 -32.89 -14.23 11.00
CA LYS A 7 -32.36 -14.30 9.62
C LYS A 7 -32.21 -12.88 9.12
N PHE A 8 -31.03 -12.53 8.61
CA PHE A 8 -30.77 -11.24 8.00
C PHE A 8 -29.77 -11.37 6.84
N ASP A 9 -29.83 -10.44 5.91
CA ASP A 9 -28.83 -10.17 4.88
C ASP A 9 -28.31 -8.75 5.06
N PHE A 10 -27.12 -8.48 4.52
CA PHE A 10 -26.55 -7.13 4.51
C PHE A 10 -25.94 -6.84 3.15
N VAL A 11 -25.92 -5.55 2.80
CA VAL A 11 -25.23 -5.03 1.61
C VAL A 11 -24.14 -4.09 2.09
N PHE A 12 -22.91 -4.35 1.66
CA PHE A 12 -21.79 -3.48 1.94
C PHE A 12 -21.57 -2.54 0.75
N LEU A 13 -21.70 -1.23 1.00
CA LEU A 13 -21.51 -0.17 0.01
C LEU A 13 -20.22 0.58 0.32
N GLY A 14 -19.08 0.01 0.02
CA GLY A 14 -17.81 0.64 0.32
C GLY A 14 -16.65 0.11 -0.51
N GLN A 15 -15.53 0.83 -0.45
CA GLN A 15 -14.28 0.37 -1.07
C GLN A 15 -13.72 -0.83 -0.32
N SER A 16 -13.10 -1.74 -1.03
CA SER A 16 -12.45 -2.92 -0.45
C SER A 16 -10.95 -2.69 -0.29
N ILE A 17 -10.38 -3.34 0.71
CA ILE A 17 -8.94 -3.53 0.89
C ILE A 17 -8.71 -5.03 0.86
N LEU A 18 -7.84 -5.51 -0.01
CA LEU A 18 -7.44 -6.91 -0.01
C LEU A 18 -6.08 -7.07 0.67
N LYS A 19 -5.99 -8.05 1.57
CA LYS A 19 -4.76 -8.47 2.23
C LYS A 19 -4.25 -9.76 1.62
N TYR A 20 -2.99 -9.78 1.23
CA TYR A 20 -2.27 -10.96 0.77
C TYR A 20 -1.08 -11.24 1.69
N GLN A 21 -0.63 -12.47 1.70
CA GLN A 21 0.66 -12.83 2.26
C GLN A 21 1.64 -13.13 1.14
N VAL A 22 2.72 -12.33 1.08
CA VAL A 22 3.72 -12.44 0.01
C VAL A 22 4.50 -13.74 0.13
N PRO A 23 4.71 -14.50 -0.97
CA PRO A 23 5.61 -15.66 -0.98
C PRO A 23 7.02 -15.30 -0.53
N LEU A 24 7.70 -16.24 0.13
CA LEU A 24 9.03 -15.99 0.70
C LEU A 24 10.09 -15.64 -0.34
N ASP A 25 10.05 -16.27 -1.49
CA ASP A 25 10.97 -16.00 -2.60
C ASP A 25 10.83 -14.58 -3.15
N ILE A 26 9.60 -14.09 -3.33
CA ILE A 26 9.33 -12.71 -3.73
C ILE A 26 9.78 -11.73 -2.65
N PHE A 27 9.46 -12.02 -1.39
CA PHE A 27 9.84 -11.19 -0.25
C PHE A 27 11.37 -11.04 -0.11
N HIS A 28 12.11 -12.15 -0.20
CA HIS A 28 13.56 -12.14 -0.13
C HIS A 28 14.17 -11.44 -1.35
N ALA A 29 13.68 -11.71 -2.56
CA ALA A 29 14.17 -11.05 -3.77
C ALA A 29 14.06 -9.53 -3.67
N ILE A 30 12.96 -8.99 -3.15
CA ILE A 30 12.77 -7.54 -2.96
C ILE A 30 13.77 -6.98 -1.95
N ASN A 31 13.90 -7.58 -0.77
CA ASN A 31 14.82 -7.12 0.27
C ASN A 31 16.28 -7.18 -0.20
N ASP A 32 16.68 -8.28 -0.84
CA ASP A 32 18.04 -8.45 -1.39
C ASP A 32 18.38 -7.38 -2.43
N ILE A 33 17.45 -7.09 -3.35
CA ILE A 33 17.65 -6.05 -4.36
C ILE A 33 17.78 -4.69 -3.69
N TYR A 34 16.93 -4.37 -2.74
CA TYR A 34 16.99 -3.11 -2.01
C TYR A 34 18.33 -2.95 -1.28
N GLU A 35 18.73 -3.93 -0.49
CA GLU A 35 19.94 -3.86 0.33
C GLU A 35 21.22 -3.83 -0.52
N LYS A 36 21.31 -4.68 -1.56
CA LYS A 36 22.48 -4.71 -2.45
C LYS A 36 22.70 -3.41 -3.23
N ASN A 37 21.61 -2.68 -3.53
CA ASN A 37 21.67 -1.50 -4.39
C ASN A 37 21.41 -0.19 -3.63
N PHE A 38 21.26 -0.21 -2.32
CA PHE A 38 20.82 0.93 -1.49
C PHE A 38 21.49 2.26 -1.86
N ASN A 39 22.82 2.27 -1.97
CA ASN A 39 23.60 3.48 -2.29
C ASN A 39 23.48 3.96 -3.73
N GLN A 40 22.91 3.15 -4.62
CA GLN A 40 22.78 3.43 -6.06
C GLN A 40 21.33 3.70 -6.46
N LEU A 41 20.38 3.46 -5.55
CA LEU A 41 18.95 3.65 -5.81
C LEU A 41 18.62 5.13 -6.00
N TYR A 42 17.69 5.38 -6.90
CA TYR A 42 17.16 6.73 -7.08
C TYR A 42 16.31 7.13 -5.89
N LYS A 43 16.64 8.29 -5.28
CA LYS A 43 15.85 8.88 -4.19
C LYS A 43 14.57 9.51 -4.73
N ALA A 44 13.42 9.01 -4.33
CA ALA A 44 12.10 9.47 -4.77
C ALA A 44 11.49 10.56 -3.86
N ASN A 45 12.16 10.95 -2.79
CA ASN A 45 11.71 11.89 -1.75
C ASN A 45 11.16 13.24 -2.27
N LYS A 46 11.53 13.67 -3.49
CA LYS A 46 11.04 14.93 -4.07
C LYS A 46 9.54 14.95 -4.32
N GLN A 47 8.91 13.78 -4.38
CA GLN A 47 7.48 13.62 -4.59
C GLN A 47 6.72 13.28 -3.31
N LEU A 48 7.45 13.05 -2.22
CA LEU A 48 6.88 12.67 -0.93
C LEU A 48 6.21 13.88 -0.26
N VAL A 49 5.01 13.68 0.24
CA VAL A 49 4.28 14.70 1.01
C VAL A 49 4.80 14.81 2.45
N GLY A 50 5.38 13.72 2.99
CA GLY A 50 5.84 13.61 4.37
C GLY A 50 7.32 13.87 4.58
N LYS A 51 7.83 13.34 5.68
CA LYS A 51 9.25 13.36 6.04
C LYS A 51 9.74 11.91 6.12
N ILE A 52 10.36 11.42 5.04
CA ILE A 52 11.08 10.15 4.98
C ILE A 52 12.37 10.38 4.23
N GLU A 53 13.51 10.17 4.89
CA GLU A 53 14.81 10.40 4.28
C GLU A 53 15.17 9.38 3.21
N ASN A 54 14.79 8.13 3.46
CA ASN A 54 15.11 7.00 2.61
C ASN A 54 13.86 6.48 1.87
N GLU A 55 13.45 7.23 0.85
CA GLU A 55 12.49 6.77 -0.15
C GLU A 55 13.23 6.48 -1.44
N HIS A 56 13.19 5.22 -1.90
CA HIS A 56 13.96 4.77 -3.06
C HIS A 56 13.09 4.02 -4.06
N SER A 57 13.20 4.42 -5.33
CA SER A 57 12.51 3.76 -6.43
C SER A 57 13.20 2.45 -6.84
N LEU A 58 12.42 1.39 -7.02
CA LEU A 58 12.86 0.12 -7.59
C LEU A 58 12.36 -0.09 -9.01
N PHE A 59 11.26 0.57 -9.37
CA PHE A 59 10.67 0.54 -10.69
C PHE A 59 9.84 1.80 -10.94
N TYR A 60 9.96 2.36 -12.12
CA TYR A 60 9.14 3.46 -12.60
C TYR A 60 8.89 3.34 -14.10
N HIS A 61 7.62 3.45 -14.51
CA HIS A 61 7.21 3.45 -15.93
C HIS A 61 7.01 4.90 -16.41
N GLY A 62 8.07 5.69 -16.45
CA GLY A 62 8.02 7.07 -16.90
C GLY A 62 8.77 7.28 -18.21
N GLU A 63 8.46 8.38 -18.91
CA GLU A 63 9.04 8.74 -20.21
C GLU A 63 10.56 8.97 -20.17
N ASP A 64 11.14 9.26 -19.00
CA ASP A 64 12.55 9.63 -18.87
C ASP A 64 13.41 8.55 -18.19
N GLN A 65 13.24 7.30 -18.63
CA GLN A 65 14.06 6.17 -18.15
C GLN A 65 15.56 6.36 -18.41
N SER A 66 15.94 7.23 -19.36
CA SER A 66 17.34 7.50 -19.70
C SER A 66 18.10 8.25 -18.58
N LYS A 67 17.39 9.03 -17.77
CA LYS A 67 17.95 9.74 -16.61
C LYS A 67 18.03 8.88 -15.35
N MET A 68 17.42 7.73 -15.38
CA MET A 68 17.21 6.88 -14.21
C MET A 68 17.89 5.52 -14.39
N LYS A 69 19.22 5.51 -14.50
CA LYS A 69 20.01 4.30 -14.80
C LYS A 69 19.71 3.08 -13.91
N ASN A 70 19.06 3.26 -12.77
CA ASN A 70 18.79 2.20 -11.77
C ASN A 70 17.31 1.98 -11.47
N HIS A 71 16.41 2.29 -12.40
CA HIS A 71 14.96 2.26 -12.18
C HIS A 71 14.23 1.00 -12.59
N ASN A 72 14.86 -0.02 -13.02
CA ASN A 72 14.20 -1.26 -13.40
C ASN A 72 14.95 -2.47 -12.84
N LEU A 73 15.19 -2.44 -11.55
CA LEU A 73 15.98 -3.46 -10.86
C LEU A 73 15.17 -4.73 -10.57
N LEU A 74 13.85 -4.63 -10.58
CA LEU A 74 13.00 -5.77 -10.24
C LEU A 74 12.95 -6.79 -11.38
N PRO A 75 13.20 -8.08 -11.10
CA PRO A 75 13.07 -9.13 -12.08
C PRO A 75 11.62 -9.32 -12.51
N LYS A 76 11.44 -9.96 -13.66
CA LYS A 76 10.11 -10.13 -14.26
C LYS A 76 9.12 -10.83 -13.33
N ASN A 77 9.52 -11.90 -12.66
CA ASN A 77 8.65 -12.66 -11.75
C ASN A 77 8.12 -11.81 -10.58
N VAL A 78 8.90 -10.86 -10.05
CA VAL A 78 8.45 -9.93 -9.01
C VAL A 78 7.41 -8.97 -9.56
N LYS A 79 7.66 -8.39 -10.75
CA LYS A 79 6.67 -7.51 -11.40
C LYS A 79 5.38 -8.26 -11.77
N ASP A 80 5.49 -9.47 -12.27
CA ASP A 80 4.35 -10.34 -12.59
C ASP A 80 3.51 -10.66 -11.33
N TYR A 81 4.18 -10.86 -10.18
CA TYR A 81 3.49 -11.05 -8.91
C TYR A 81 2.61 -9.84 -8.56
N PHE A 82 3.15 -8.61 -8.59
CA PHE A 82 2.35 -7.41 -8.34
C PHE A 82 1.18 -7.28 -9.30
N MET A 83 1.44 -7.47 -10.60
CA MET A 83 0.38 -7.40 -11.62
C MET A 83 -0.71 -8.44 -11.37
N SER A 84 -0.34 -9.65 -10.95
CA SER A 84 -1.31 -10.70 -10.61
C SER A 84 -2.20 -10.29 -9.43
N MET A 85 -1.62 -9.68 -8.38
CA MET A 85 -2.39 -9.23 -7.21
C MET A 85 -3.33 -8.05 -7.56
N PHE A 86 -2.89 -7.10 -8.37
CA PHE A 86 -3.74 -6.01 -8.86
C PHE A 86 -4.89 -6.53 -9.72
N ASN A 87 -4.62 -7.46 -10.64
CA ASN A 87 -5.66 -8.09 -11.44
C ASN A 87 -6.64 -8.92 -10.59
N HIS A 88 -6.15 -9.60 -9.55
CA HIS A 88 -7.00 -10.32 -8.60
C HIS A 88 -7.91 -9.35 -7.83
N TYR A 89 -7.41 -8.18 -7.41
CA TYR A 89 -8.23 -7.15 -6.79
C TYR A 89 -9.41 -6.72 -7.68
N LEU A 90 -9.13 -6.46 -8.97
CA LEU A 90 -10.16 -6.07 -9.94
C LEU A 90 -11.17 -7.20 -10.18
N ALA A 91 -10.71 -8.43 -10.33
CA ALA A 91 -11.56 -9.60 -10.49
C ALA A 91 -12.46 -9.83 -9.25
N PHE A 92 -11.93 -9.69 -8.03
CA PHE A 92 -12.69 -9.76 -6.78
C PHE A 92 -13.83 -8.72 -6.76
N ASN A 93 -13.55 -7.50 -7.18
CA ASN A 93 -14.54 -6.42 -7.28
C ASN A 93 -15.40 -6.50 -8.55
N LYS A 94 -15.30 -7.60 -9.33
CA LYS A 94 -16.08 -7.85 -10.55
C LYS A 94 -15.89 -6.83 -11.66
N ILE A 95 -14.81 -6.06 -11.64
CA ILE A 95 -14.45 -5.13 -12.71
C ILE A 95 -14.07 -5.95 -13.94
N ARG A 96 -14.59 -5.55 -15.11
CA ARG A 96 -14.40 -6.23 -16.39
C ARG A 96 -13.88 -5.27 -17.45
N ASP A 97 -13.38 -5.82 -18.57
CA ASP A 97 -12.92 -5.01 -19.71
C ASP A 97 -11.95 -3.89 -19.31
N TYR A 98 -10.95 -4.25 -18.52
CA TYR A 98 -9.92 -3.32 -18.04
C TYR A 98 -8.55 -3.64 -18.65
N LYS A 99 -7.67 -2.63 -18.60
CA LYS A 99 -6.23 -2.78 -18.79
C LYS A 99 -5.49 -2.25 -17.58
N THR A 100 -4.42 -2.94 -17.22
CA THR A 100 -3.59 -2.58 -16.07
C THR A 100 -2.17 -2.26 -16.51
N HIS A 101 -1.59 -1.21 -15.93
CA HIS A 101 -0.24 -0.77 -16.21
C HIS A 101 0.50 -0.55 -14.90
N LEU A 102 1.53 -1.36 -14.62
CA LEU A 102 2.40 -1.13 -13.47
C LEU A 102 3.09 0.21 -13.64
N ASN A 103 2.82 1.15 -12.73
CA ASN A 103 3.32 2.52 -12.82
C ASN A 103 4.65 2.68 -12.07
N SER A 104 4.68 2.35 -10.79
CA SER A 104 5.84 2.54 -9.93
C SER A 104 5.89 1.56 -8.78
N ILE A 105 7.11 1.25 -8.33
CA ILE A 105 7.38 0.49 -7.11
C ILE A 105 8.53 1.17 -6.39
N TRP A 106 8.34 1.49 -5.10
CA TRP A 106 9.36 2.13 -4.28
C TRP A 106 9.36 1.61 -2.85
N VAL A 107 10.47 1.81 -2.17
CA VAL A 107 10.65 1.44 -0.77
C VAL A 107 10.74 2.69 0.10
N ASN A 108 9.96 2.70 1.16
CA ASN A 108 10.04 3.67 2.25
C ASN A 108 10.74 3.02 3.43
N GLU A 109 11.91 3.51 3.80
CA GLU A 109 12.61 3.10 5.02
C GLU A 109 12.60 4.25 6.02
N MET A 110 11.63 4.20 6.93
CA MET A 110 11.37 5.22 7.95
C MET A 110 12.24 5.01 9.17
N LYS A 111 12.83 6.09 9.65
CA LYS A 111 13.45 6.23 10.96
C LYS A 111 12.45 6.78 11.97
N GLN A 112 12.83 6.80 13.26
CA GLN A 112 12.03 7.46 14.29
C GLN A 112 11.77 8.93 13.93
N HIS A 113 10.59 9.44 14.32
CA HIS A 113 10.11 10.80 14.02
C HIS A 113 9.87 11.12 12.55
N GLU A 114 9.99 10.15 11.66
CA GLU A 114 9.56 10.27 10.28
C GLU A 114 8.10 9.84 10.13
N TYR A 115 7.40 10.39 9.14
CA TYR A 115 5.98 10.18 8.94
C TYR A 115 5.58 10.42 7.49
N ASN A 116 4.43 9.88 7.11
CA ASN A 116 3.78 10.19 5.85
C ASN A 116 2.35 10.66 6.15
N PRO A 117 2.00 11.96 5.94
CA PRO A 117 0.69 12.49 6.25
C PRO A 117 -0.39 11.91 5.34
N ALA A 118 -1.64 12.20 5.65
CA ALA A 118 -2.78 11.71 4.88
C ALA A 118 -2.73 12.19 3.43
N HIS A 119 -2.64 11.25 2.49
CA HIS A 119 -2.52 11.50 1.06
C HIS A 119 -3.27 10.43 0.26
N ILE A 120 -3.38 10.65 -1.04
CA ILE A 120 -3.89 9.71 -2.04
C ILE A 120 -2.81 9.50 -3.11
N HIS A 121 -3.01 8.51 -3.95
CA HIS A 121 -2.12 8.25 -5.08
C HIS A 121 -2.74 8.63 -6.42
N ARG A 122 -1.89 8.75 -7.40
CA ARG A 122 -2.20 8.77 -8.82
C ARG A 122 -0.99 8.25 -9.58
N GLY A 123 -1.22 7.64 -10.73
CA GLY A 123 -0.17 7.31 -11.68
C GLY A 123 -0.20 8.29 -12.86
N MET A 124 -0.06 7.76 -14.06
CA MET A 124 -0.37 8.49 -15.30
C MET A 124 -1.87 8.71 -15.43
N LEU A 125 -2.68 7.82 -14.83
CA LEU A 125 -4.13 7.93 -14.73
C LEU A 125 -4.55 8.30 -13.30
N PHE A 126 -5.77 8.83 -13.17
CA PHE A 126 -6.40 9.07 -11.86
C PHE A 126 -7.06 7.82 -11.29
N THR A 127 -7.32 6.82 -12.13
CA THR A 127 -7.90 5.54 -11.75
C THR A 127 -6.80 4.50 -11.64
N GLY A 128 -6.79 3.78 -10.51
CA GLY A 128 -5.80 2.75 -10.27
C GLY A 128 -5.82 2.19 -8.87
N LEU A 129 -4.83 1.38 -8.59
CA LEU A 129 -4.63 0.68 -7.33
C LEU A 129 -3.27 1.05 -6.74
N SER A 130 -3.27 1.34 -5.46
CA SER A 130 -2.08 1.46 -4.64
C SER A 130 -1.93 0.26 -3.72
N SER A 131 -0.74 0.13 -3.13
CA SER A 131 -0.48 -0.97 -2.22
C SER A 131 0.62 -0.65 -1.22
N VAL A 132 0.61 -1.39 -0.11
CA VAL A 132 1.66 -1.34 0.91
C VAL A 132 2.03 -2.76 1.33
N MET A 133 3.32 -3.11 1.22
CA MET A 133 3.90 -4.38 1.68
C MET A 133 4.82 -4.12 2.86
N ILE A 134 4.71 -4.93 3.91
CA ILE A 134 5.57 -4.84 5.10
C ILE A 134 6.84 -5.64 4.88
N LEU A 135 7.99 -4.97 4.82
CA LEU A 135 9.30 -5.58 4.57
C LEU A 135 10.16 -5.74 5.82
N LYS A 136 10.09 -4.78 6.76
CA LYS A 136 10.85 -4.79 8.02
C LYS A 136 10.09 -4.00 9.07
N LEU A 137 10.12 -4.48 10.29
CA LEU A 137 9.57 -3.80 11.45
C LEU A 137 10.65 -3.62 12.50
N PRO A 138 10.69 -2.51 13.24
CA PRO A 138 11.55 -2.38 14.40
C PRO A 138 11.05 -3.31 15.52
N SER A 139 11.92 -3.66 16.44
CA SER A 139 11.58 -4.46 17.63
C SER A 139 10.61 -3.73 18.57
N THR A 140 10.59 -2.41 18.51
CA THR A 140 9.67 -1.54 19.24
C THR A 140 9.32 -0.30 18.42
N PHE A 141 8.10 0.21 18.62
CA PHE A 141 7.68 1.52 18.10
C PHE A 141 7.79 2.63 19.14
N GLY A 142 8.39 2.32 20.32
CA GLY A 142 8.62 3.26 21.40
C GLY A 142 7.40 3.54 22.26
N LYS A 143 7.46 4.68 22.96
CA LYS A 143 6.40 5.06 23.90
C LYS A 143 5.25 5.75 23.20
N GLU A 144 4.03 5.26 23.41
CA GLU A 144 2.81 5.96 23.00
C GLU A 144 2.57 7.20 23.88
N TYR A 145 2.14 8.27 23.23
CA TYR A 145 1.74 9.52 23.93
C TYR A 145 0.22 9.68 24.01
N SER A 146 -0.50 8.82 23.30
CA SER A 146 -1.96 8.73 23.39
C SER A 146 -2.41 7.87 24.57
N ALA A 147 -3.73 7.73 24.75
CA ALA A 147 -4.28 6.86 25.77
C ALA A 147 -3.72 5.44 25.65
N GLU A 148 -3.41 4.80 26.77
CA GLU A 148 -2.69 3.52 26.88
C GLU A 148 -3.24 2.37 26.00
N GLN A 149 -4.49 2.50 25.56
CA GLN A 149 -5.18 1.47 24.75
C GLN A 149 -5.06 1.69 23.25
N VAL A 150 -4.48 2.80 22.80
CA VAL A 150 -4.42 3.16 21.37
C VAL A 150 -2.97 3.18 20.90
N GLN A 151 -2.57 2.15 20.18
CA GLN A 151 -1.26 2.07 19.58
C GLN A 151 -1.28 2.75 18.22
N GLN A 152 -0.65 3.93 18.11
CA GLN A 152 -0.56 4.71 16.87
C GLN A 152 0.84 4.70 16.25
N ASN A 153 1.89 4.60 17.08
CA ASN A 153 3.26 4.71 16.63
C ASN A 153 3.58 3.75 15.47
N GLY A 154 4.10 4.31 14.37
CA GLY A 154 4.49 3.58 13.18
C GLY A 154 3.34 2.91 12.40
N ARG A 155 2.08 3.11 12.80
CA ARG A 155 0.92 2.47 12.17
C ARG A 155 0.59 3.08 10.81
N LEU A 156 0.19 2.21 9.89
CA LEU A 156 -0.53 2.59 8.69
C LEU A 156 -2.01 2.77 9.06
N GLN A 157 -2.62 3.88 8.67
CA GLN A 157 -4.06 4.07 8.76
C GLN A 157 -4.62 4.36 7.37
N ILE A 158 -5.67 3.66 6.99
CA ILE A 158 -6.38 3.80 5.73
C ILE A 158 -7.79 4.28 6.04
N PHE A 159 -8.22 5.37 5.38
CA PHE A 159 -9.50 6.00 5.62
C PHE A 159 -10.51 5.59 4.55
N GLY A 160 -11.66 5.08 4.97
CA GLY A 160 -12.78 4.78 4.09
C GLY A 160 -13.55 6.04 3.69
N ALA A 161 -14.33 5.94 2.63
CA ALA A 161 -15.19 7.03 2.15
C ALA A 161 -16.55 7.10 2.88
N ALA A 162 -16.88 6.11 3.70
CA ALA A 162 -18.16 6.06 4.40
C ALA A 162 -18.23 7.10 5.50
N ASN A 163 -19.37 7.77 5.62
CA ASN A 163 -19.71 8.69 6.70
C ASN A 163 -20.92 8.15 7.46
N GLY A 164 -20.90 8.22 8.77
CA GLY A 164 -22.04 7.84 9.59
C GLY A 164 -21.64 7.21 10.91
N GLN A 165 -22.53 7.30 11.87
CA GLN A 165 -22.28 6.90 13.26
C GLN A 165 -21.91 5.41 13.43
N PHE A 166 -22.44 4.55 12.56
CA PHE A 166 -22.20 3.09 12.59
C PHE A 166 -21.37 2.59 11.39
N ALA A 167 -20.78 3.51 10.62
CA ALA A 167 -19.92 3.14 9.51
C ALA A 167 -18.49 2.85 10.00
N LYS A 168 -17.82 1.90 9.37
CA LYS A 168 -16.38 1.74 9.51
C LYS A 168 -15.70 2.77 8.63
N ILE A 169 -15.16 3.81 9.26
CA ILE A 169 -14.61 4.98 8.57
C ILE A 169 -13.09 4.92 8.37
N ASP A 170 -12.43 4.00 9.07
CA ASP A 170 -10.99 3.80 8.96
C ASP A 170 -10.59 2.35 9.24
N PHE A 171 -9.36 2.03 8.88
CA PHE A 171 -8.75 0.73 9.11
C PHE A 171 -7.27 0.89 9.42
N GLN A 172 -6.85 0.40 10.57
CA GLN A 172 -5.45 0.22 10.92
C GLN A 172 -5.10 -1.26 10.75
N PRO A 173 -4.43 -1.64 9.67
CA PRO A 173 -4.09 -3.04 9.45
C PRO A 173 -3.11 -3.54 10.52
N PRO A 174 -3.20 -4.81 10.93
CA PRO A 174 -2.08 -5.49 11.57
C PRO A 174 -0.84 -5.35 10.69
N MET A 175 0.33 -5.18 11.32
CA MET A 175 1.59 -5.05 10.58
C MET A 175 2.43 -6.29 10.84
N ASP A 176 2.19 -7.34 10.07
CA ASP A 176 3.03 -8.52 10.07
C ASP A 176 3.98 -8.51 8.87
N LEU A 177 5.17 -9.08 9.02
CA LEU A 177 6.10 -9.21 7.88
C LEU A 177 5.43 -10.00 6.75
N ARG A 178 5.64 -9.54 5.52
CA ARG A 178 5.05 -10.10 4.30
C ARG A 178 3.56 -9.80 4.10
N ASP A 179 2.92 -9.06 4.99
CA ASP A 179 1.57 -8.55 4.71
C ASP A 179 1.62 -7.56 3.55
N PHE A 180 0.70 -7.72 2.62
CA PHE A 180 0.57 -6.90 1.42
C PHE A 180 -0.87 -6.47 1.24
N TYR A 181 -1.12 -5.17 1.36
CA TYR A 181 -2.44 -4.54 1.28
C TYR A 181 -2.59 -3.84 -0.06
N VAL A 182 -3.69 -4.11 -0.77
CA VAL A 182 -4.05 -3.48 -2.05
C VAL A 182 -5.38 -2.75 -1.90
N PHE A 183 -5.43 -1.50 -2.39
CA PHE A 183 -6.59 -0.62 -2.28
C PHE A 183 -6.61 0.43 -3.41
N PRO A 184 -7.76 1.11 -3.67
CA PRO A 184 -7.85 2.14 -4.71
C PRO A 184 -6.96 3.35 -4.48
N TYR A 185 -6.57 4.06 -5.55
CA TYR A 185 -5.75 5.28 -5.49
C TYR A 185 -6.35 6.41 -4.65
N ASP A 186 -7.65 6.57 -4.70
CA ASP A 186 -8.40 7.62 -3.99
C ASP A 186 -8.61 7.31 -2.51
N MET A 187 -8.24 6.11 -2.07
CA MET A 187 -8.31 5.74 -0.66
C MET A 187 -7.20 6.44 0.12
N ARG A 188 -7.60 7.45 0.90
CA ARG A 188 -6.68 8.25 1.71
C ARG A 188 -6.02 7.38 2.77
N HIS A 189 -4.73 7.58 2.99
CA HIS A 189 -3.99 6.86 4.03
C HIS A 189 -2.81 7.67 4.55
N CYS A 190 -2.34 7.32 5.74
CA CYS A 190 -1.18 7.95 6.37
C CYS A 190 -0.33 6.91 7.12
N VAL A 191 0.89 7.29 7.47
CA VAL A 191 1.77 6.52 8.36
C VAL A 191 2.21 7.42 9.50
N TYR A 192 1.91 7.00 10.72
CA TYR A 192 2.28 7.73 11.93
C TYR A 192 3.77 7.60 12.22
N PRO A 193 4.39 8.62 12.84
CA PRO A 193 5.75 8.52 13.34
C PRO A 193 5.84 7.48 14.48
N PHE A 194 7.05 7.08 14.78
CA PHE A 194 7.40 6.28 15.96
C PHE A 194 8.64 6.88 16.64
N ASN A 195 9.02 6.37 17.81
CA ASN A 195 10.11 6.91 18.60
C ASN A 195 10.83 5.81 19.40
N GLY A 196 11.91 6.19 20.12
CA GLY A 196 12.55 5.33 21.09
C GLY A 196 13.37 4.17 20.54
N THR A 197 13.72 4.19 19.26
CA THR A 197 14.60 3.19 18.62
C THR A 197 15.31 3.78 17.42
N ASP A 198 16.52 3.29 17.16
CA ASP A 198 17.28 3.60 15.94
C ASP A 198 17.01 2.58 14.83
N GLU A 199 16.23 1.55 15.09
CA GLU A 199 15.79 0.60 14.07
C GLU A 199 14.83 1.24 13.09
N THR A 200 14.76 0.68 11.89
CA THR A 200 13.92 1.22 10.81
C THR A 200 12.69 0.37 10.55
N ARG A 201 11.61 1.05 10.12
CA ARG A 201 10.42 0.45 9.55
C ARG A 201 10.53 0.53 8.03
N ARG A 202 10.53 -0.61 7.34
CA ARG A 202 10.61 -0.66 5.88
C ARG A 202 9.31 -1.18 5.28
N THR A 203 8.77 -0.44 4.32
CA THR A 203 7.65 -0.87 3.50
C THR A 203 7.96 -0.67 2.03
N LEU A 204 7.32 -1.47 1.19
CA LEU A 204 7.30 -1.24 -0.24
C LEU A 204 5.89 -0.78 -0.61
N ALA A 205 5.81 0.23 -1.46
CA ALA A 205 4.57 0.64 -2.11
C ALA A 205 4.66 0.38 -3.62
N ALA A 206 3.52 0.06 -4.23
CA ALA A 206 3.41 -0.12 -5.67
C ALA A 206 2.11 0.49 -6.17
N ASN A 207 2.18 1.13 -7.32
CA ASN A 207 1.07 1.74 -8.02
C ASN A 207 0.81 1.07 -9.36
N CYS A 208 -0.47 0.86 -9.66
CA CYS A 208 -0.92 0.29 -10.93
C CYS A 208 -2.07 1.12 -11.50
N ASP A 209 -1.87 1.70 -12.66
CA ASP A 209 -2.93 2.40 -13.40
C ASP A 209 -3.93 1.39 -13.96
N VAL A 210 -5.21 1.77 -13.95
CA VAL A 210 -6.31 0.95 -14.45
C VAL A 210 -7.15 1.76 -15.44
N GLU A 211 -7.16 1.32 -16.68
CA GLU A 211 -8.11 1.78 -17.69
C GLU A 211 -9.33 0.87 -17.66
N PHE A 212 -10.52 1.40 -17.50
CA PHE A 212 -11.76 0.63 -17.61
C PHE A 212 -12.91 1.52 -18.12
N ASP A 213 -13.89 0.89 -18.75
CA ASP A 213 -15.11 1.58 -19.18
C ASP A 213 -16.15 1.53 -18.05
N PRO A 214 -16.47 2.68 -17.40
CA PRO A 214 -17.42 2.71 -16.31
C PRO A 214 -18.85 2.35 -16.75
N ILE A 215 -19.20 2.52 -18.03
CA ILE A 215 -20.53 2.15 -18.55
C ILE A 215 -20.69 0.63 -18.58
N LYS A 216 -19.66 -0.08 -19.05
CA LYS A 216 -19.66 -1.56 -19.10
C LYS A 216 -19.58 -2.19 -17.72
N ASN A 217 -19.12 -1.44 -16.72
CA ASN A 217 -18.97 -1.89 -15.34
C ASN A 217 -20.10 -1.42 -14.42
N ARG A 218 -21.17 -0.81 -14.95
CA ARG A 218 -22.38 -0.49 -14.19
C ARG A 218 -22.94 -1.77 -13.54
N GLY A 219 -23.05 -1.78 -12.22
CA GLY A 219 -23.52 -2.92 -11.43
C GLY A 219 -22.40 -3.84 -10.90
N ALA A 220 -21.14 -3.56 -11.24
CA ALA A 220 -19.97 -4.14 -10.58
C ALA A 220 -19.32 -3.14 -9.61
N ILE A 221 -19.67 -1.87 -9.77
CA ILE A 221 -19.21 -0.74 -8.94
C ILE A 221 -20.36 -0.29 -8.08
#